data_46b7c6904e5bdc33081ed8a169a1bcd1
#
_entry.id   46b7c6904e5bdc33081ed8a169a1bcd1
#
_cell.length_a   1.000
_cell.length_b   1.000
_cell.length_c   1.000
_cell.angle_alpha   90.00
_cell.angle_beta   90.00
_cell.angle_gamma   90.00
#
_symmetry.space_group_name_H-M   'P 1'
#
loop_
_entity.id
_entity.type
_entity.pdbx_description
1 polymer ?
#
loop_
_entity_poly.entity_id
_entity_poly.type
_entity_poly.pdbx_seq_one_letter_code
_entity_poly.pdbx_strand_id
1 'polypeptide(L)'
;DDIRIEIPTLGINYPIVGVSLGRNNWDLTWLKDSVGYLEGSAYPTFNGNTVLTAHVKDANKNAGPFSDIKGMQLGDRILLHAYGKIYVYEVQENRKISPNAISTAFKHEEYAWITLVTCEDYNAKIEEYHNRRMVRAVLISVVPAP
;
A
#
# COMPACT_ATOMS: atom_id res chain seq x y z
N ASP A 1 3.00 8.73 18.04
CA ASP A 1 3.86 8.78 16.86
C ASP A 1 3.19 8.13 15.67
N ASP A 2 3.28 8.78 14.52
CA ASP A 2 2.67 8.29 13.31
C ASP A 2 3.46 7.15 12.70
N ILE A 3 2.74 6.17 12.18
CA ILE A 3 3.36 5.13 11.36
C ILE A 3 3.56 5.72 9.96
N ARG A 4 4.76 5.54 9.42
CA ARG A 4 5.08 6.06 8.08
C ARG A 4 5.60 4.94 7.20
N ILE A 5 5.30 5.04 5.91
CA ILE A 5 5.87 4.16 4.90
C ILE A 5 6.92 4.91 4.11
N GLU A 6 8.06 4.27 3.90
CA GLU A 6 9.12 4.79 3.07
C GLU A 6 9.51 3.74 2.04
N ILE A 7 9.63 4.17 0.78
CA ILE A 7 10.15 3.32 -0.29
C ILE A 7 11.35 4.04 -0.87
N PRO A 8 12.57 3.70 -0.40
CA PRO A 8 13.76 4.47 -0.78
C PRO A 8 14.01 4.55 -2.28
N THR A 9 13.78 3.44 -3.01
CA THR A 9 14.03 3.42 -4.46
C THR A 9 13.09 4.36 -5.22
N LEU A 10 11.95 4.72 -4.65
CA LEU A 10 11.00 5.64 -5.26
C LEU A 10 11.05 7.03 -4.63
N GLY A 11 11.84 7.21 -3.58
CA GLY A 11 11.95 8.50 -2.92
C GLY A 11 10.70 8.95 -2.19
N ILE A 12 9.84 8.02 -1.75
CA ILE A 12 8.60 8.39 -1.07
C ILE A 12 8.68 8.09 0.41
N ASN A 13 7.99 8.94 1.19
CA ASN A 13 7.88 8.81 2.63
C ASN A 13 6.60 9.52 3.05
N TYR A 14 5.57 8.76 3.43
CA TYR A 14 4.24 9.29 3.73
C TYR A 14 3.70 8.70 5.01
N PRO A 15 2.82 9.45 5.72
CA PRO A 15 2.13 8.88 6.87
C PRO A 15 1.12 7.84 6.42
N ILE A 16 0.88 6.86 7.30
CA ILE A 16 -0.16 5.86 7.11
C ILE A 16 -1.32 6.21 8.02
N VAL A 17 -2.51 6.28 7.44
CA VAL A 17 -3.74 6.59 8.19
C VAL A 17 -4.73 5.45 8.01
N GLY A 18 -5.57 5.22 9.02
CA GLY A 18 -6.57 4.17 8.95
C GLY A 18 -7.72 4.55 8.03
N VAL A 19 -8.19 3.60 7.24
CA VAL A 19 -9.36 3.75 6.39
C VAL A 19 -10.41 2.77 6.87
N SER A 20 -11.51 3.29 7.38
CA SER A 20 -12.59 2.46 7.90
C SER A 20 -13.35 1.81 6.75
N LEU A 21 -13.82 0.59 6.99
CA LEU A 21 -14.71 -0.09 6.07
C LEU A 21 -16.11 0.49 6.24
N GLY A 22 -16.60 1.15 5.19
CA GLY A 22 -17.96 1.67 5.19
C GLY A 22 -18.96 0.59 4.81
N ARG A 23 -20.20 1.01 4.60
CA ARG A 23 -21.29 0.07 4.29
C ARG A 23 -21.03 -0.70 3.00
N ASN A 24 -20.53 -0.03 1.98
CA ASN A 24 -20.32 -0.62 0.66
C ASN A 24 -18.85 -0.85 0.33
N ASN A 25 -17.97 -0.03 0.88
CA ASN A 25 -16.54 -0.11 0.57
C ASN A 25 -15.77 0.86 1.45
N TRP A 26 -14.43 0.88 1.30
CA TRP A 26 -13.60 1.87 1.96
C TRP A 26 -13.71 3.21 1.24
N ASP A 27 -13.85 4.29 2.02
CA ASP A 27 -13.88 5.63 1.45
C ASP A 27 -12.47 6.18 1.36
N LEU A 28 -11.96 6.28 0.13
CA LEU A 28 -10.60 6.73 -0.14
C LEU A 28 -10.51 8.19 -0.56
N THR A 29 -11.65 8.88 -0.69
CA THR A 29 -11.66 10.23 -1.27
C THR A 29 -10.88 11.24 -0.43
N TRP A 30 -10.82 11.04 0.87
CA TRP A 30 -10.15 11.96 1.79
C TRP A 30 -8.66 11.69 1.99
N LEU A 31 -8.13 10.61 1.40
CA LEU A 31 -6.72 10.23 1.60
C LEU A 31 -5.73 11.27 1.08
N LYS A 32 -6.06 11.91 -0.03
CA LYS A 32 -5.17 12.89 -0.67
C LYS A 32 -3.77 12.32 -0.88
N ASP A 33 -2.76 12.83 -0.16
CA ASP A 33 -1.38 12.38 -0.30
C ASP A 33 -0.99 11.35 0.76
N SER A 34 -1.93 10.89 1.56
CA SER A 34 -1.63 9.89 2.58
C SER A 34 -1.74 8.48 2.01
N VAL A 35 -1.10 7.54 2.70
CA VAL A 35 -1.26 6.12 2.44
C VAL A 35 -2.27 5.58 3.44
N GLY A 36 -3.25 4.84 2.96
CA GLY A 36 -4.32 4.31 3.80
C GLY A 36 -4.10 2.85 4.19
N TYR A 37 -4.27 2.55 5.46
CA TYR A 37 -4.35 1.18 5.94
C TYR A 37 -5.83 0.77 5.90
N LEU A 38 -6.15 -0.27 5.14
CA LEU A 38 -7.52 -0.74 5.01
C LEU A 38 -7.88 -1.60 6.22
N GLU A 39 -8.74 -1.07 7.08
CA GLU A 39 -9.18 -1.78 8.27
C GLU A 39 -9.89 -3.07 7.88
N GLY A 40 -9.61 -4.13 8.62
CA GLY A 40 -10.03 -5.49 8.27
C GLY A 40 -8.87 -6.35 7.83
N SER A 41 -7.79 -5.74 7.34
CA SER A 41 -6.51 -6.44 7.14
C SER A 41 -5.70 -6.37 8.43
N ALA A 42 -4.50 -7.01 8.45
CA ALA A 42 -3.66 -6.98 9.64
C ALA A 42 -3.19 -5.56 9.94
N TYR A 43 -3.09 -5.22 11.21
CA TYR A 43 -2.58 -3.90 11.61
C TYR A 43 -1.11 -3.76 11.19
N PRO A 44 -0.70 -2.57 10.72
CA PRO A 44 0.69 -2.39 10.26
C PRO A 44 1.71 -2.84 11.30
N THR A 45 2.71 -3.57 10.86
CA THR A 45 3.81 -4.17 11.61
C THR A 45 3.48 -5.48 12.33
N PHE A 46 2.21 -5.85 12.39
CA PHE A 46 1.79 -7.10 13.04
C PHE A 46 1.83 -8.24 12.03
N ASN A 47 1.80 -9.48 12.55
CA ASN A 47 1.69 -10.66 11.70
C ASN A 47 0.37 -10.64 10.93
N GLY A 48 0.39 -11.24 9.76
CA GLY A 48 -0.74 -11.22 8.86
C GLY A 48 -0.44 -10.34 7.65
N ASN A 49 -1.43 -10.16 6.81
CA ASN A 49 -1.30 -9.37 5.58
C ASN A 49 -1.92 -7.98 5.80
N THR A 50 -1.07 -6.98 5.91
CA THR A 50 -1.49 -5.58 6.02
C THR A 50 -1.72 -5.02 4.63
N VAL A 51 -2.91 -4.53 4.34
CA VAL A 51 -3.22 -3.98 3.02
C VAL A 51 -3.18 -2.46 3.08
N LEU A 52 -2.32 -1.87 2.26
CA LEU A 52 -2.16 -0.43 2.15
C LEU A 52 -2.55 0.03 0.76
N THR A 53 -3.18 1.18 0.67
CA THR A 53 -3.58 1.76 -0.59
C THR A 53 -3.27 3.24 -0.63
N ALA A 54 -3.14 3.78 -1.84
CA ALA A 54 -2.96 5.21 -2.04
C ALA A 54 -3.33 5.54 -3.47
N HIS A 55 -3.57 6.84 -3.70
CA HIS A 55 -3.89 7.30 -5.03
C HIS A 55 -2.65 7.28 -5.93
N VAL A 56 -2.86 6.98 -7.20
CA VAL A 56 -1.84 7.13 -8.24
C VAL A 56 -1.74 8.59 -8.66
N LYS A 57 -2.87 9.28 -8.68
CA LYS A 57 -2.93 10.71 -8.98
C LYS A 57 -3.83 11.41 -7.99
N ASP A 58 -3.46 12.64 -7.63
CA ASP A 58 -4.31 13.45 -6.76
C ASP A 58 -5.40 14.18 -7.59
N ALA A 59 -6.20 15.00 -6.91
CA ALA A 59 -7.31 15.72 -7.54
C ALA A 59 -6.84 16.68 -8.63
N ASN A 60 -5.59 17.13 -8.57
CA ASN A 60 -5.00 18.03 -9.57
C ASN A 60 -4.19 17.27 -10.62
N LYS A 61 -4.30 15.93 -10.65
CA LYS A 61 -3.60 15.02 -11.56
C LYS A 61 -2.08 15.02 -11.36
N ASN A 62 -1.61 15.47 -10.21
CA ASN A 62 -0.22 15.29 -9.82
C ASN A 62 0.00 13.85 -9.34
N ALA A 63 1.26 13.41 -9.36
CA ALA A 63 1.58 12.05 -8.93
C ALA A 63 1.20 11.82 -7.46
N GLY A 64 0.45 10.77 -7.19
CA GLY A 64 0.12 10.34 -5.84
C GLY A 64 1.20 9.44 -5.26
N PRO A 65 1.05 9.02 -3.99
CA PRO A 65 2.08 8.23 -3.31
C PRO A 65 2.46 6.93 -4.03
N PHE A 66 1.49 6.28 -4.67
CA PHE A 66 1.73 4.99 -5.34
C PHE A 66 1.86 5.10 -6.85
N SER A 67 2.16 6.29 -7.38
CA SER A 67 2.25 6.50 -8.82
C SER A 67 3.31 5.61 -9.50
N ASP A 68 4.37 5.26 -8.78
CA ASP A 68 5.51 4.54 -9.37
C ASP A 68 5.72 3.14 -8.82
N ILE A 69 4.81 2.60 -8.00
CA ILE A 69 5.04 1.27 -7.43
C ILE A 69 5.05 0.18 -8.51
N LYS A 70 4.49 0.45 -9.69
CA LYS A 70 4.53 -0.51 -10.79
C LYS A 70 5.96 -0.82 -11.24
N GLY A 71 6.90 0.08 -10.98
CA GLY A 71 8.31 -0.11 -11.33
C GLY A 71 9.12 -0.84 -10.28
N MET A 72 8.55 -1.21 -9.16
CA MET A 72 9.29 -1.91 -8.12
C MET A 72 9.69 -3.31 -8.57
N GLN A 73 10.89 -3.70 -8.19
CA GLN A 73 11.46 -4.99 -8.56
C GLN A 73 11.53 -5.91 -7.36
N LEU A 74 11.57 -7.21 -7.63
CA LEU A 74 11.78 -8.19 -6.57
C LEU A 74 13.08 -7.85 -5.84
N GLY A 75 13.02 -7.89 -4.51
CA GLY A 75 14.16 -7.52 -3.68
C GLY A 75 14.19 -6.07 -3.25
N ASP A 76 13.40 -5.20 -3.87
CA ASP A 76 13.29 -3.81 -3.41
C ASP A 76 12.74 -3.78 -1.99
N ARG A 77 13.09 -2.72 -1.25
CA ARG A 77 12.73 -2.61 0.15
C ARG A 77 11.61 -1.62 0.37
N ILE A 78 10.74 -1.97 1.30
CA ILE A 78 9.68 -1.09 1.81
C ILE A 78 9.89 -1.02 3.31
N LEU A 79 9.93 0.20 3.85
CA LEU A 79 10.19 0.42 5.27
C LEU A 79 8.94 0.96 5.94
N LEU A 80 8.58 0.41 7.09
CA LEU A 80 7.57 1.02 7.97
C LEU A 80 8.29 1.55 9.21
N HIS A 81 8.13 2.84 9.46
CA HIS A 81 8.68 3.50 10.63
C HIS A 81 7.60 3.54 11.71
N ALA A 82 7.82 2.87 12.81
CA ALA A 82 6.83 2.80 13.90
C ALA A 82 7.51 2.39 15.20
N TYR A 83 7.04 2.93 16.30
CA TYR A 83 7.45 2.52 17.66
C TYR A 83 8.96 2.62 17.90
N GLY A 84 9.62 3.62 17.31
CA GLY A 84 11.07 3.77 17.42
C GLY A 84 11.86 2.71 16.68
N LYS A 85 11.22 2.02 15.74
CA LYS A 85 11.85 0.95 14.96
C LYS A 85 11.57 1.14 13.48
N ILE A 86 12.38 0.45 12.67
CA ILE A 86 12.16 0.38 11.23
C ILE A 86 11.92 -1.08 10.90
N TYR A 87 10.74 -1.35 10.35
CA TYR A 87 10.34 -2.68 9.88
C TYR A 87 10.66 -2.75 8.39
N VAL A 88 11.56 -3.66 8.02
CA VAL A 88 12.06 -3.77 6.66
C VAL A 88 11.36 -4.93 5.96
N TYR A 89 10.65 -4.62 4.88
CA TYR A 89 9.96 -5.62 4.06
C TYR A 89 10.66 -5.70 2.71
N GLU A 90 10.68 -6.90 2.13
CA GLU A 90 11.31 -7.13 0.83
C GLU A 90 10.25 -7.57 -0.18
N VAL A 91 10.24 -6.92 -1.34
CA VAL A 91 9.25 -7.20 -2.39
C VAL A 91 9.45 -8.59 -2.95
N GLN A 92 8.36 -9.36 -2.97
CA GLN A 92 8.33 -10.73 -3.49
C GLN A 92 7.43 -10.86 -4.71
N GLU A 93 6.53 -9.91 -4.92
CA GLU A 93 5.55 -10.00 -5.99
C GLU A 93 5.17 -8.60 -6.45
N ASN A 94 5.07 -8.40 -7.76
CA ASN A 94 4.59 -7.15 -8.35
C ASN A 94 3.86 -7.50 -9.63
N ARG A 95 2.53 -7.30 -9.65
CA ARG A 95 1.74 -7.64 -10.82
C ARG A 95 0.48 -6.82 -10.92
N LYS A 96 -0.11 -6.81 -12.11
CA LYS A 96 -1.45 -6.25 -12.31
C LYS A 96 -2.49 -7.26 -11.88
N ILE A 97 -3.56 -6.76 -11.28
CA ILE A 97 -4.74 -7.56 -10.98
C ILE A 97 -5.96 -6.83 -11.53
N SER A 98 -6.98 -7.60 -11.90
CA SER A 98 -8.23 -6.98 -12.34
C SER A 98 -8.97 -6.39 -11.15
N PRO A 99 -9.85 -5.40 -11.36
CA PRO A 99 -10.66 -4.88 -10.25
C PRO A 99 -11.48 -5.94 -9.55
N ASN A 100 -11.88 -7.00 -10.28
CA ASN A 100 -12.67 -8.08 -9.70
C ASN A 100 -11.83 -9.03 -8.85
N ALA A 101 -10.51 -8.95 -8.94
CA ALA A 101 -9.60 -9.82 -8.20
C ALA A 101 -9.04 -9.15 -6.95
N ILE A 102 -9.67 -8.08 -6.47
CA ILE A 102 -9.19 -7.33 -5.31
C ILE A 102 -9.07 -8.23 -4.07
N SER A 103 -9.88 -9.28 -3.98
CA SER A 103 -9.79 -10.23 -2.86
C SER A 103 -8.42 -10.89 -2.78
N THR A 104 -7.69 -10.97 -3.89
CA THR A 104 -6.33 -11.50 -3.90
C THR A 104 -5.41 -10.67 -3.02
N ALA A 105 -5.65 -9.35 -2.95
CA ALA A 105 -4.85 -8.46 -2.12
C ALA A 105 -5.05 -8.70 -0.63
N PHE A 106 -6.17 -9.32 -0.26
CA PHE A 106 -6.50 -9.60 1.14
C PHE A 106 -6.20 -11.04 1.53
N LYS A 107 -5.39 -11.74 0.75
CA LYS A 107 -4.99 -13.11 1.05
C LYS A 107 -4.45 -13.19 2.48
N HIS A 108 -4.93 -14.19 3.23
CA HIS A 108 -4.45 -14.41 4.59
C HIS A 108 -2.98 -14.83 4.61
N GLU A 109 -2.22 -14.29 5.54
CA GLU A 109 -0.84 -14.70 5.80
C GLU A 109 -0.64 -14.86 7.30
N GLU A 110 0.15 -15.86 7.67
CA GLU A 110 0.45 -16.10 9.09
C GLU A 110 1.66 -15.30 9.55
N TYR A 111 2.55 -14.93 8.64
CA TYR A 111 3.71 -14.12 8.93
C TYR A 111 3.42 -12.67 8.53
N ALA A 112 4.34 -11.75 8.82
CA ALA A 112 4.12 -10.33 8.55
C ALA A 112 4.40 -10.02 7.08
N TRP A 113 3.34 -9.71 6.33
CA TRP A 113 3.38 -9.26 4.95
C TRP A 113 2.73 -7.90 4.83
N ILE A 114 3.13 -7.14 3.83
CA ILE A 114 2.35 -5.97 3.41
C ILE A 114 2.01 -6.10 1.94
N THR A 115 0.83 -5.62 1.58
CA THR A 115 0.34 -5.60 0.22
C THR A 115 -0.02 -4.17 -0.12
N LEU A 116 0.64 -3.62 -1.15
CA LEU A 116 0.32 -2.31 -1.66
C LEU A 116 -0.61 -2.49 -2.85
N VAL A 117 -1.74 -1.82 -2.83
CA VAL A 117 -2.72 -1.90 -3.92
C VAL A 117 -3.03 -0.49 -4.38
N THR A 118 -3.03 -0.28 -5.67
CA THR A 118 -3.38 1.00 -6.25
C THR A 118 -4.41 0.84 -7.34
N CYS A 119 -5.06 1.92 -7.71
CA CYS A 119 -5.90 1.99 -8.89
C CYS A 119 -5.11 2.67 -9.99
N GLU A 120 -4.80 1.91 -11.03
CA GLU A 120 -4.18 2.44 -12.23
C GLU A 120 -5.26 2.67 -13.29
N ASP A 121 -4.90 3.27 -14.37
CA ASP A 121 -5.71 3.31 -15.59
C ASP A 121 -7.17 3.68 -15.36
N TYR A 122 -7.41 4.72 -14.55
CA TYR A 122 -8.77 5.23 -14.42
C TYR A 122 -9.24 5.79 -15.76
N ASN A 123 -10.35 5.28 -16.25
CA ASN A 123 -10.96 5.77 -17.49
C ASN A 123 -12.16 6.62 -17.13
N ALA A 124 -12.00 7.93 -17.28
CA ALA A 124 -13.05 8.89 -16.93
C ALA A 124 -14.31 8.73 -17.77
N LYS A 125 -14.19 8.21 -19.00
CA LYS A 125 -15.36 8.04 -19.88
C LYS A 125 -16.29 6.95 -19.41
N ILE A 126 -15.74 5.87 -18.88
CA ILE A 126 -16.54 4.77 -18.36
C ILE A 126 -16.50 4.71 -16.85
N GLU A 127 -15.80 5.65 -16.23
CA GLU A 127 -15.71 5.79 -14.78
C GLU A 127 -15.29 4.49 -14.08
N GLU A 128 -14.35 3.79 -14.68
CA GLU A 128 -13.85 2.52 -14.20
C GLU A 128 -12.34 2.52 -14.15
N TYR A 129 -11.80 1.73 -13.22
CA TYR A 129 -10.39 1.39 -13.19
C TYR A 129 -10.21 0.07 -13.93
N HIS A 130 -9.39 0.07 -14.97
CA HIS A 130 -9.13 -1.12 -15.76
C HIS A 130 -8.32 -2.16 -15.01
N ASN A 131 -7.31 -1.70 -14.28
CA ASN A 131 -6.41 -2.58 -13.56
C ASN A 131 -5.97 -1.95 -12.27
N ARG A 132 -5.52 -2.80 -11.37
CA ARG A 132 -4.85 -2.38 -10.15
C ARG A 132 -3.46 -2.96 -10.13
N ARG A 133 -2.52 -2.24 -9.56
CA ARG A 133 -1.18 -2.77 -9.31
C ARG A 133 -1.15 -3.32 -7.90
N MET A 134 -0.60 -4.52 -7.75
CA MET A 134 -0.42 -5.15 -6.44
C MET A 134 1.05 -5.48 -6.24
N VAL A 135 1.63 -4.95 -5.18
CA VAL A 135 3.00 -5.23 -4.78
C VAL A 135 2.95 -5.86 -3.40
N ARG A 136 3.57 -7.03 -3.24
CA ARG A 136 3.57 -7.74 -1.97
C ARG A 136 5.00 -7.90 -1.47
N ALA A 137 5.17 -7.66 -0.17
CA ALA A 137 6.49 -7.72 0.46
C ALA A 137 6.38 -8.40 1.81
N VAL A 138 7.42 -9.15 2.16
CA VAL A 138 7.48 -9.91 3.42
C VAL A 138 8.49 -9.26 4.36
N LEU A 139 8.17 -9.25 5.65
CA LEU A 139 9.07 -8.72 6.68
C LEU A 139 10.35 -9.54 6.74
N ILE A 140 11.51 -8.89 6.64
CA ILE A 140 12.80 -9.57 6.71
C ILE A 140 13.64 -9.14 7.91
N SER A 141 13.42 -7.94 8.44
CA SER A 141 14.15 -7.51 9.64
C SER A 141 13.45 -6.36 10.33
N VAL A 142 13.76 -6.20 11.61
CA VAL A 142 13.31 -5.04 12.41
C VAL A 142 14.55 -4.49 13.08
N VAL A 143 14.81 -3.21 12.87
CA VAL A 143 16.00 -2.55 13.41
C VAL A 143 15.59 -1.30 14.19
N PRO A 144 16.39 -0.89 15.18
CA PRO A 144 16.10 0.36 15.89
C PRO A 144 16.20 1.55 14.94
N ALA A 145 15.33 2.53 15.12
CA ALA A 145 15.45 3.79 14.41
C ALA A 145 16.64 4.58 14.97
N PRO A 146 17.38 5.32 14.11
CA PRO A 146 18.50 6.12 14.58
C PRO A 146 18.08 7.27 15.48
#